data_bf805d32f89aa9d97978676b99130489
#
_entry.id   bf805d32f89aa9d97978676b99130489
#
_cell.length_a   1.000
_cell.length_b   1.000
_cell.length_c   1.000
_cell.angle_alpha   90.00
_cell.angle_beta   90.00
_cell.angle_gamma   90.00
#
_symmetry.space_group_name_H-M   'P 1'
#
loop_
_entity.id
_entity.type
_entity.pdbx_description
1 polymer ?
#
loop_
_entity_poly.entity_id
_entity_poly.type
_entity_poly.pdbx_seq_one_letter_code
_entity_poly.pdbx_strand_id
1 'polypeptide(L)'
;FINFAKKLDINAIEIRNDTKTNLINENDPLQVKEECEKNSIKILSINALQKFNIWNSDRKEELINLCEYAEKANISSIVLVPLNDGSIQSEKDKKKLLEVSLNSINNILQDYNVKGLVEPLGFKQSSLQFKSLAVEIINNLQKNKLQLVHDTFHHKISNDNNFFSTLTGLVHFSGVFNKFKNIDLQDDHRSIVDEFDIIDNISQIKKLIKENYNGYFSFEPFSNELISNKNIFEITRNCLSFIKKQI
;
A
#
# COMPACT_ATOMS: atom_id res chain seq x y z
N PHE A 1 -7.99 -14.69 9.68
CA PHE A 1 -7.03 -14.15 8.70
C PHE A 1 -5.66 -14.85 8.81
N ILE A 2 -5.03 -14.92 10.00
CA ILE A 2 -3.75 -15.61 10.24
C ILE A 2 -3.76 -17.05 9.71
N ASN A 3 -4.80 -17.83 10.03
CA ASN A 3 -4.96 -19.21 9.54
C ASN A 3 -5.05 -19.30 8.01
N PHE A 4 -5.62 -18.28 7.36
CA PHE A 4 -5.67 -18.21 5.92
C PHE A 4 -4.27 -17.99 5.33
N ALA A 5 -3.52 -17.05 5.86
CA ALA A 5 -2.13 -16.78 5.46
C ALA A 5 -1.23 -18.02 5.64
N LYS A 6 -1.31 -18.69 6.78
CA LYS A 6 -0.55 -19.94 7.06
C LYS A 6 -0.82 -21.05 6.05
N LYS A 7 -2.10 -21.28 5.71
CA LYS A 7 -2.48 -22.30 4.72
C LYS A 7 -1.95 -21.99 3.32
N LEU A 8 -1.66 -20.72 3.03
CA LEU A 8 -1.07 -20.25 1.77
C LEU A 8 0.47 -20.17 1.82
N ASP A 9 1.09 -20.58 2.94
CA ASP A 9 2.53 -20.44 3.18
C ASP A 9 3.00 -18.96 3.07
N ILE A 10 2.17 -18.06 3.58
CA ILE A 10 2.43 -16.62 3.65
C ILE A 10 2.90 -16.30 5.08
N ASN A 11 4.06 -15.68 5.21
CA ASN A 11 4.67 -15.30 6.48
C ASN A 11 4.61 -13.80 6.80
N ALA A 12 4.00 -13.01 5.94
CA ALA A 12 3.86 -11.57 6.14
C ALA A 12 2.49 -11.08 5.68
N ILE A 13 1.92 -10.14 6.42
CA ILE A 13 0.58 -9.57 6.15
C ILE A 13 0.62 -8.05 6.38
N GLU A 14 -0.40 -7.37 5.89
CA GLU A 14 -0.75 -6.02 6.29
C GLU A 14 -2.05 -6.03 7.08
N ILE A 15 -2.26 -5.05 7.94
CA ILE A 15 -3.53 -4.84 8.63
C ILE A 15 -4.18 -3.55 8.14
N ARG A 16 -5.52 -3.57 7.99
CA ARG A 16 -6.29 -2.41 7.54
C ARG A 16 -7.08 -1.83 8.70
N ASN A 17 -7.04 -0.49 8.82
CA ASN A 17 -7.81 0.28 9.80
C ASN A 17 -9.05 0.96 9.21
N ASP A 18 -9.26 0.84 7.90
CA ASP A 18 -10.36 1.45 7.14
C ASP A 18 -11.48 0.45 6.76
N THR A 19 -11.46 -0.73 7.31
CA THR A 19 -12.52 -1.75 7.14
C THR A 19 -13.65 -1.55 8.16
N LYS A 20 -14.79 -2.23 7.94
CA LYS A 20 -15.96 -2.17 8.86
C LYS A 20 -15.59 -2.56 10.30
N THR A 21 -14.67 -3.51 10.45
CA THR A 21 -14.04 -3.87 11.72
C THR A 21 -12.68 -3.19 11.77
N ASN A 22 -12.56 -2.11 12.55
CA ASN A 22 -11.28 -1.43 12.73
C ASN A 22 -10.42 -2.23 13.70
N LEU A 23 -9.55 -3.09 13.15
CA LEU A 23 -8.71 -3.99 13.93
C LEU A 23 -7.84 -3.25 14.96
N ILE A 24 -7.44 -2.02 14.66
CA ILE A 24 -6.58 -1.21 15.55
C ILE A 24 -7.35 -0.72 16.77
N ASN A 25 -8.61 -0.30 16.58
CA ASN A 25 -9.45 0.19 17.69
C ASN A 25 -10.01 -0.95 18.55
N GLU A 26 -10.15 -2.15 17.99
CA GLU A 26 -10.81 -3.28 18.64
C GLU A 26 -9.84 -4.25 19.31
N ASN A 27 -8.53 -4.16 19.00
CA ASN A 27 -7.55 -5.13 19.49
C ASN A 27 -6.36 -4.44 20.16
N ASP A 28 -5.96 -4.98 21.29
CA ASP A 28 -4.74 -4.57 21.98
C ASP A 28 -3.50 -4.90 21.12
N PRO A 29 -2.59 -3.95 20.87
CA PRO A 29 -1.42 -4.15 20.01
C PRO A 29 -0.47 -5.24 20.51
N LEU A 30 -0.38 -5.47 21.81
CA LEU A 30 0.46 -6.52 22.38
C LEU A 30 -0.13 -7.91 22.10
N GLN A 31 -1.47 -8.04 22.20
CA GLN A 31 -2.13 -9.30 21.85
C GLN A 31 -1.99 -9.61 20.34
N VAL A 32 -2.10 -8.60 19.48
CA VAL A 32 -1.88 -8.74 18.03
C VAL A 32 -0.44 -9.19 17.75
N LYS A 33 0.54 -8.58 18.40
CA LYS A 33 1.94 -8.98 18.32
C LYS A 33 2.15 -10.44 18.72
N GLU A 34 1.71 -10.81 19.92
CA GLU A 34 1.86 -12.18 20.46
C GLU A 34 1.23 -13.23 19.53
N GLU A 35 0.02 -12.98 19.02
CA GLU A 35 -0.66 -13.91 18.12
C GLU A 35 0.10 -14.05 16.79
N CYS A 36 0.64 -12.96 16.24
CA CYS A 36 1.44 -13.01 15.02
C CYS A 36 2.78 -13.73 15.24
N GLU A 37 3.49 -13.43 16.32
CA GLU A 37 4.76 -14.10 16.68
C GLU A 37 4.57 -15.59 16.88
N LYS A 38 3.54 -16.01 17.63
CA LYS A 38 3.16 -17.42 17.84
C LYS A 38 2.92 -18.17 16.53
N ASN A 39 2.46 -17.47 15.51
CA ASN A 39 2.17 -18.04 14.20
C ASN A 39 3.30 -17.81 13.17
N SER A 40 4.43 -17.21 13.56
CA SER A 40 5.54 -16.85 12.68
C SER A 40 5.11 -15.95 11.51
N ILE A 41 4.18 -15.03 11.77
CA ILE A 41 3.69 -14.06 10.81
C ILE A 41 4.20 -12.66 11.20
N LYS A 42 4.76 -11.95 10.24
CA LYS A 42 5.17 -10.55 10.37
C LYS A 42 4.04 -9.63 9.88
N ILE A 43 3.75 -8.56 10.63
CA ILE A 43 2.90 -7.47 10.12
C ILE A 43 3.83 -6.42 9.49
N LEU A 44 3.64 -6.15 8.21
CA LEU A 44 4.47 -5.22 7.44
C LEU A 44 4.06 -3.77 7.67
N SER A 45 2.76 -3.51 7.61
CA SER A 45 2.22 -2.16 7.66
C SER A 45 0.82 -2.09 8.28
N ILE A 46 0.47 -0.87 8.68
CA ILE A 46 -0.91 -0.43 8.86
C ILE A 46 -1.34 0.31 7.60
N ASN A 47 -2.40 -0.14 6.94
CA ASN A 47 -2.98 0.49 5.76
C ASN A 47 -4.37 1.06 6.14
N ALA A 48 -4.56 2.42 6.33
CA ALA A 48 -3.58 3.47 6.10
C ALA A 48 -3.89 4.76 6.90
N LEU A 49 -2.97 5.72 6.89
CA LEU A 49 -3.30 7.11 7.19
C LEU A 49 -3.95 7.73 5.95
N GLN A 50 -5.25 7.85 5.98
CA GLN A 50 -6.04 8.36 4.85
C GLN A 50 -5.94 9.89 4.71
N LYS A 51 -5.95 10.40 3.47
CA LYS A 51 -5.89 11.84 3.16
C LYS A 51 -4.70 12.53 3.84
N PHE A 52 -3.54 11.83 3.91
CA PHE A 52 -2.38 12.29 4.66
C PHE A 52 -1.91 13.69 4.23
N ASN A 53 -2.13 14.05 2.96
CA ASN A 53 -1.71 15.34 2.39
C ASN A 53 -2.68 16.50 2.68
N ILE A 54 -3.75 16.26 3.42
CA ILE A 54 -4.59 17.30 4.03
C ILE A 54 -4.21 17.44 5.51
N TRP A 55 -3.03 18.02 5.72
CA TRP A 55 -2.41 18.07 7.03
C TRP A 55 -3.11 19.05 7.96
N ASN A 56 -3.51 18.58 9.13
CA ASN A 56 -4.14 19.33 10.21
C ASN A 56 -3.89 18.63 11.56
N SER A 57 -4.48 19.18 12.66
CA SER A 57 -4.38 18.59 14.00
C SER A 57 -4.85 17.15 14.07
N ASP A 58 -5.96 16.85 13.41
CA ASP A 58 -6.57 15.51 13.45
C ASP A 58 -5.69 14.48 12.75
N ARG A 59 -5.12 14.84 11.58
CA ARG A 59 -4.17 13.97 10.86
C ARG A 59 -2.89 13.74 11.66
N LYS A 60 -2.43 14.78 12.38
CA LYS A 60 -1.29 14.67 13.29
C LYS A 60 -1.56 13.68 14.41
N GLU A 61 -2.69 13.83 15.09
CA GLU A 61 -3.10 12.95 16.19
C GLU A 61 -3.29 11.50 15.71
N GLU A 62 -3.96 11.31 14.58
CA GLU A 62 -4.12 9.99 13.97
C GLU A 62 -2.78 9.33 13.67
N LEU A 63 -1.84 10.05 13.05
CA LEU A 63 -0.50 9.52 12.79
C LEU A 63 0.21 9.09 14.08
N ILE A 64 0.17 9.91 15.12
CA ILE A 64 0.79 9.59 16.41
C ILE A 64 0.18 8.31 16.99
N ASN A 65 -1.14 8.20 17.00
CA ASN A 65 -1.83 7.00 17.49
C ASN A 65 -1.46 5.75 16.69
N LEU A 66 -1.35 5.88 15.35
CA LEU A 66 -0.89 4.78 14.49
C LEU A 66 0.56 4.39 14.77
N CYS A 67 1.46 5.35 14.99
CA CYS A 67 2.85 5.09 15.34
C CYS A 67 2.99 4.36 16.68
N GLU A 68 2.27 4.82 17.72
CA GLU A 68 2.27 4.18 19.03
C GLU A 68 1.74 2.74 18.97
N TYR A 69 0.65 2.52 18.23
CA TYR A 69 0.14 1.18 17.99
C TYR A 69 1.17 0.31 17.26
N ALA A 70 1.75 0.84 16.19
CA ALA A 70 2.72 0.13 15.35
C ALA A 70 3.95 -0.30 16.17
N GLU A 71 4.50 0.56 17.01
CA GLU A 71 5.63 0.20 17.88
C GLU A 71 5.29 -0.93 18.85
N LYS A 72 4.15 -0.83 19.54
CA LYS A 72 3.68 -1.85 20.48
C LYS A 72 3.43 -3.19 19.79
N ALA A 73 2.86 -3.15 18.57
CA ALA A 73 2.56 -4.34 17.77
C ALA A 73 3.75 -4.84 16.92
N ASN A 74 4.93 -4.20 17.01
CA ASN A 74 6.12 -4.51 16.19
C ASN A 74 5.86 -4.43 14.68
N ILE A 75 5.13 -3.40 14.25
CA ILE A 75 4.83 -3.09 12.86
C ILE A 75 5.81 -2.03 12.36
N SER A 76 6.42 -2.27 11.19
CA SER A 76 7.54 -1.44 10.72
C SER A 76 7.13 -0.23 9.89
N SER A 77 5.87 -0.13 9.43
CA SER A 77 5.46 0.95 8.54
C SER A 77 3.97 1.29 8.57
N ILE A 78 3.64 2.48 8.09
CA ILE A 78 2.28 2.99 7.89
C ILE A 78 2.17 3.44 6.45
N VAL A 79 1.16 2.97 5.73
CA VAL A 79 0.84 3.43 4.38
C VAL A 79 0.16 4.80 4.45
N LEU A 80 0.57 5.71 3.59
CA LEU A 80 0.10 7.09 3.51
C LEU A 80 -0.68 7.26 2.20
N VAL A 81 -2.01 7.31 2.29
CA VAL A 81 -2.92 7.40 1.15
C VAL A 81 -3.38 8.85 0.94
N PRO A 82 -3.18 9.45 -0.25
CA PRO A 82 -3.55 10.84 -0.53
C PRO A 82 -5.05 11.02 -0.69
N LEU A 83 -5.48 12.27 -0.65
CA LEU A 83 -6.85 12.65 -1.02
C LEU A 83 -7.13 12.32 -2.49
N ASN A 84 -8.28 11.67 -2.75
CA ASN A 84 -8.67 11.17 -4.08
C ASN A 84 -10.13 11.53 -4.44
N ASP A 85 -10.54 12.78 -4.19
CA ASP A 85 -11.92 13.25 -4.44
C ASP A 85 -12.00 14.34 -5.52
N GLY A 86 -10.87 14.72 -6.12
CA GLY A 86 -10.81 15.74 -7.15
C GLY A 86 -10.98 17.18 -6.66
N SER A 87 -11.03 17.42 -5.36
CA SER A 87 -11.22 18.77 -4.83
C SER A 87 -10.00 19.68 -5.00
N ILE A 88 -8.79 19.10 -5.12
CA ILE A 88 -7.54 19.85 -5.33
C ILE A 88 -7.16 19.75 -6.81
N GLN A 89 -7.39 20.82 -7.57
CA GLN A 89 -7.14 20.85 -9.02
C GLN A 89 -5.78 21.47 -9.39
N SER A 90 -5.32 22.47 -8.62
CA SER A 90 -4.09 23.21 -8.92
C SER A 90 -2.85 22.36 -8.58
N GLU A 91 -1.97 22.14 -9.55
CA GLU A 91 -0.69 21.44 -9.34
C GLU A 91 0.17 22.16 -8.30
N LYS A 92 0.11 23.49 -8.23
CA LYS A 92 0.79 24.28 -7.20
C LYS A 92 0.29 23.95 -5.81
N ASP A 93 -1.04 23.82 -5.65
CA ASP A 93 -1.63 23.49 -4.34
C ASP A 93 -1.36 22.03 -3.97
N LYS A 94 -1.46 21.09 -4.91
CA LYS A 94 -1.06 19.69 -4.71
C LYS A 94 0.36 19.59 -4.17
N LYS A 95 1.32 20.26 -4.84
CA LYS A 95 2.73 20.27 -4.42
C LYS A 95 2.90 20.86 -3.02
N LYS A 96 2.32 22.04 -2.77
CA LYS A 96 2.42 22.73 -1.47
C LYS A 96 1.87 21.90 -0.32
N LEU A 97 0.68 21.32 -0.50
CA LEU A 97 0.05 20.48 0.52
C LEU A 97 0.88 19.22 0.79
N LEU A 98 1.40 18.60 -0.25
CA LEU A 98 2.26 17.43 -0.14
C LEU A 98 3.57 17.75 0.59
N GLU A 99 4.23 18.87 0.27
CA GLU A 99 5.46 19.33 0.94
C GLU A 99 5.22 19.54 2.45
N VAL A 100 4.17 20.25 2.82
CA VAL A 100 3.81 20.50 4.23
C VAL A 100 3.58 19.19 4.96
N SER A 101 2.83 18.28 4.36
CA SER A 101 2.46 17.01 4.98
C SER A 101 3.67 16.09 5.14
N LEU A 102 4.44 15.87 4.08
CA LEU A 102 5.59 14.96 4.13
C LEU A 102 6.69 15.45 5.10
N ASN A 103 6.94 16.77 5.16
CA ASN A 103 7.85 17.34 6.16
C ASN A 103 7.34 17.09 7.59
N SER A 104 6.05 17.36 7.84
CA SER A 104 5.46 17.18 9.17
C SER A 104 5.45 15.72 9.60
N ILE A 105 5.07 14.81 8.69
CA ILE A 105 5.06 13.36 8.92
C ILE A 105 6.49 12.87 9.17
N ASN A 106 7.46 13.25 8.32
CA ASN A 106 8.85 12.83 8.51
C ASN A 106 9.41 13.26 9.87
N ASN A 107 9.09 14.48 10.32
CA ASN A 107 9.52 14.96 11.64
C ASN A 107 8.93 14.13 12.79
N ILE A 108 7.64 13.78 12.73
CA ILE A 108 7.00 12.93 13.75
C ILE A 108 7.63 11.53 13.75
N LEU A 109 7.85 10.95 12.57
CA LEU A 109 8.43 9.62 12.44
C LEU A 109 9.85 9.50 13.01
N GLN A 110 10.58 10.63 13.25
CA GLN A 110 11.90 10.57 13.89
C GLN A 110 11.83 9.99 15.31
N ASP A 111 10.73 10.19 16.01
CA ASP A 111 10.52 9.75 17.39
C ASP A 111 10.10 8.27 17.49
N TYR A 112 9.83 7.60 16.35
CA TYR A 112 9.33 6.23 16.26
C TYR A 112 10.22 5.33 15.40
N ASN A 113 10.21 4.03 15.68
CA ASN A 113 10.86 3.04 14.81
C ASN A 113 9.93 2.57 13.68
N VAL A 114 9.23 3.51 13.05
CA VAL A 114 8.24 3.28 12.00
C VAL A 114 8.60 4.11 10.78
N LYS A 115 8.30 3.60 9.59
CA LYS A 115 8.46 4.30 8.31
C LYS A 115 7.10 4.70 7.74
N GLY A 116 7.05 5.81 7.00
CA GLY A 116 5.91 6.17 6.18
C GLY A 116 6.08 5.65 4.75
N LEU A 117 5.07 4.98 4.22
CA LEU A 117 5.06 4.47 2.84
C LEU A 117 4.06 5.27 2.02
N VAL A 118 4.53 6.20 1.22
CA VAL A 118 3.68 7.07 0.39
C VAL A 118 3.14 6.27 -0.79
N GLU A 119 1.82 6.19 -0.92
CA GLU A 119 1.13 5.48 -2.00
C GLU A 119 0.47 6.46 -2.98
N PRO A 120 1.10 6.81 -4.09
CA PRO A 120 0.45 7.58 -5.15
C PRO A 120 -0.69 6.77 -5.78
N LEU A 121 -1.87 7.40 -5.88
CA LEU A 121 -3.03 6.80 -6.51
C LEU A 121 -3.12 7.24 -7.98
N GLY A 122 -3.13 6.31 -8.92
CA GLY A 122 -3.06 6.58 -10.35
C GLY A 122 -4.28 7.27 -10.97
N PHE A 123 -5.33 7.52 -10.20
CA PHE A 123 -6.55 8.17 -10.67
C PHE A 123 -6.33 9.65 -11.01
N LYS A 124 -7.02 10.13 -12.06
CA LYS A 124 -6.93 11.53 -12.51
C LYS A 124 -7.35 12.54 -11.45
N GLN A 125 -8.31 12.17 -10.59
CA GLN A 125 -8.78 13.00 -9.49
C GLN A 125 -7.88 12.99 -8.26
N SER A 126 -6.85 12.13 -8.21
CA SER A 126 -5.94 12.06 -7.09
C SER A 126 -5.11 13.34 -6.93
N SER A 127 -4.95 13.75 -5.71
CA SER A 127 -4.05 14.85 -5.35
C SER A 127 -2.57 14.48 -5.44
N LEU A 128 -2.25 13.18 -5.52
CA LEU A 128 -0.92 12.64 -5.79
C LEU A 128 -1.06 11.47 -6.78
N GLN A 129 -0.99 11.77 -8.07
CA GLN A 129 -1.16 10.77 -9.13
C GLN A 129 0.16 10.05 -9.46
N PHE A 130 1.27 10.76 -9.48
CA PHE A 130 2.58 10.27 -9.92
C PHE A 130 3.58 10.21 -8.77
N LYS A 131 4.43 9.17 -8.77
CA LYS A 131 5.49 9.00 -7.78
C LYS A 131 6.52 10.12 -7.81
N SER A 132 6.82 10.69 -8.98
CA SER A 132 7.88 11.69 -9.18
C SER A 132 7.75 12.89 -8.25
N LEU A 133 6.52 13.37 -8.00
CA LEU A 133 6.29 14.50 -7.10
C LEU A 133 6.64 14.16 -5.64
N ALA A 134 6.27 12.96 -5.18
CA ALA A 134 6.65 12.50 -3.84
C ALA A 134 8.17 12.29 -3.74
N VAL A 135 8.80 11.71 -4.76
CA VAL A 135 10.25 11.47 -4.82
C VAL A 135 11.04 12.78 -4.75
N GLU A 136 10.60 13.82 -5.48
CA GLU A 136 11.23 15.13 -5.43
C GLU A 136 11.30 15.67 -3.99
N ILE A 137 10.21 15.55 -3.25
CA ILE A 137 10.13 16.04 -1.87
C ILE A 137 10.94 15.14 -0.93
N ILE A 138 10.77 13.83 -1.02
CA ILE A 138 11.44 12.85 -0.16
C ILE A 138 12.95 12.96 -0.26
N ASN A 139 13.50 13.17 -1.46
CA ASN A 139 14.95 13.32 -1.68
C ASN A 139 15.54 14.58 -1.02
N ASN A 140 14.71 15.57 -0.72
CA ASN A 140 15.13 16.80 -0.05
C ASN A 140 15.00 16.74 1.48
N LEU A 141 14.42 15.66 2.03
CA LEU A 141 14.23 15.50 3.48
C LEU A 141 15.55 15.07 4.15
N GLN A 142 15.82 15.69 5.30
CA GLN A 142 16.89 15.23 6.18
C GLN A 142 16.41 14.04 7.02
N LYS A 143 17.31 13.08 7.27
CA LYS A 143 17.01 11.88 8.08
C LYS A 143 15.69 11.21 7.64
N ASN A 144 15.60 10.94 6.34
CA ASN A 144 14.38 10.49 5.71
C ASN A 144 13.85 9.16 6.28
N LYS A 145 12.59 9.14 6.73
CA LYS A 145 11.82 7.98 7.19
C LYS A 145 10.73 7.56 6.18
N LEU A 146 10.71 8.18 5.00
CA LEU A 146 9.68 7.95 3.99
C LEU A 146 10.22 7.09 2.84
N GLN A 147 9.37 6.20 2.36
CA GLN A 147 9.58 5.39 1.16
C GLN A 147 8.28 5.41 0.33
N LEU A 148 8.26 4.73 -0.81
CA LEU A 148 7.08 4.61 -1.67
C LEU A 148 6.40 3.26 -1.48
N VAL A 149 5.09 3.23 -1.69
CA VAL A 149 4.40 2.05 -2.21
C VAL A 149 4.46 2.09 -3.73
N HIS A 150 4.86 0.99 -4.36
CA HIS A 150 4.62 0.76 -5.77
C HIS A 150 3.38 -0.12 -5.89
N ASP A 151 2.22 0.49 -6.10
CA ASP A 151 1.01 -0.25 -6.44
C ASP A 151 0.95 -0.46 -7.96
N THR A 152 0.89 -1.72 -8.40
CA THR A 152 0.91 -2.08 -9.83
C THR A 152 -0.31 -1.58 -10.58
N PHE A 153 -1.48 -1.58 -9.94
CA PHE A 153 -2.71 -1.07 -10.53
C PHE A 153 -2.61 0.45 -10.74
N HIS A 154 -2.26 1.19 -9.71
CA HIS A 154 -2.13 2.64 -9.78
C HIS A 154 -1.01 3.08 -10.72
N HIS A 155 0.10 2.35 -10.76
CA HIS A 155 1.18 2.59 -11.72
C HIS A 155 0.71 2.42 -13.17
N LYS A 156 -0.06 1.37 -13.46
CA LYS A 156 -0.60 1.11 -14.80
C LYS A 156 -1.60 2.18 -15.24
N ILE A 157 -2.59 2.50 -14.41
CA ILE A 157 -3.65 3.45 -14.79
C ILE A 157 -3.16 4.90 -14.91
N SER A 158 -2.12 5.28 -14.18
CA SER A 158 -1.46 6.58 -14.33
C SER A 158 -0.61 6.67 -15.59
N ASN A 159 -0.28 5.55 -16.22
CA ASN A 159 0.69 5.47 -17.31
C ASN A 159 2.07 6.05 -16.93
N ASP A 160 2.47 5.86 -15.65
CA ASP A 160 3.79 6.26 -15.16
C ASP A 160 4.86 5.28 -15.66
N ASN A 161 5.99 5.79 -16.11
CA ASN A 161 7.12 4.98 -16.58
C ASN A 161 8.22 4.83 -15.52
N ASN A 162 8.12 5.56 -14.41
CA ASN A 162 9.17 5.63 -13.38
C ASN A 162 8.86 4.67 -12.23
N PHE A 163 9.74 3.72 -11.99
CA PHE A 163 9.53 2.70 -10.94
C PHE A 163 10.03 3.15 -9.57
N PHE A 164 11.17 3.85 -9.51
CA PHE A 164 11.82 4.27 -8.26
C PHE A 164 12.06 3.10 -7.29
N SER A 165 12.52 1.98 -7.81
CA SER A 165 12.63 0.69 -7.11
C SER A 165 13.48 0.77 -5.83
N THR A 166 14.54 1.59 -5.83
CA THR A 166 15.43 1.80 -4.66
C THR A 166 14.75 2.58 -3.52
N LEU A 167 13.73 3.37 -3.82
CA LEU A 167 12.93 4.12 -2.84
C LEU A 167 11.64 3.37 -2.46
N THR A 168 11.31 2.29 -3.15
CA THR A 168 10.11 1.49 -2.88
C THR A 168 10.31 0.65 -1.61
N GLY A 169 9.44 0.83 -0.62
CA GLY A 169 9.43 0.08 0.63
C GLY A 169 8.47 -1.12 0.63
N LEU A 170 7.42 -1.04 -0.18
CA LEU A 170 6.41 -2.08 -0.32
C LEU A 170 5.83 -2.06 -1.73
N VAL A 171 5.47 -3.23 -2.25
CA VAL A 171 4.74 -3.36 -3.51
C VAL A 171 3.35 -3.90 -3.24
N HIS A 172 2.32 -3.15 -3.63
CA HIS A 172 0.95 -3.67 -3.73
C HIS A 172 0.71 -4.19 -5.14
N PHE A 173 0.03 -5.32 -5.26
CA PHE A 173 -0.33 -5.87 -6.56
C PHE A 173 -1.74 -6.45 -6.57
N SER A 174 -2.42 -6.27 -7.68
CA SER A 174 -3.71 -6.89 -8.00
C SER A 174 -3.90 -6.92 -9.50
N GLY A 175 -4.58 -7.94 -10.00
CA GLY A 175 -4.89 -8.07 -11.42
C GLY A 175 -6.22 -7.39 -11.78
N VAL A 176 -6.41 -7.14 -13.05
CA VAL A 176 -7.70 -6.73 -13.63
C VAL A 176 -7.97 -7.58 -14.87
N PHE A 177 -9.16 -8.16 -14.93
CA PHE A 177 -9.54 -9.02 -16.06
C PHE A 177 -9.74 -8.24 -17.36
N ASN A 178 -9.41 -8.86 -18.47
CA ASN A 178 -9.50 -8.28 -19.83
C ASN A 178 -10.91 -7.78 -20.19
N LYS A 179 -11.98 -8.28 -19.55
CA LYS A 179 -13.36 -7.77 -19.72
C LYS A 179 -13.50 -6.28 -19.41
N PHE A 180 -12.57 -5.70 -18.65
CA PHE A 180 -12.55 -4.29 -18.26
C PHE A 180 -11.63 -3.41 -19.10
N LYS A 181 -11.02 -3.94 -20.18
CA LYS A 181 -9.97 -3.25 -20.97
C LYS A 181 -10.38 -1.88 -21.54
N ASN A 182 -11.66 -1.68 -21.80
CA ASN A 182 -12.17 -0.48 -22.51
C ASN A 182 -12.99 0.46 -21.62
N ILE A 183 -12.83 0.38 -20.31
CA ILE A 183 -13.52 1.25 -19.35
C ILE A 183 -12.52 1.96 -18.45
N ASP A 184 -12.96 3.03 -17.78
CA ASP A 184 -12.19 3.66 -16.72
C ASP A 184 -12.09 2.71 -15.52
N LEU A 185 -10.89 2.23 -15.24
CA LEU A 185 -10.65 1.27 -14.17
C LEU A 185 -10.84 1.92 -12.80
N GLN A 186 -11.46 1.16 -11.89
CA GLN A 186 -11.72 1.54 -10.50
C GLN A 186 -11.21 0.44 -9.57
N ASP A 187 -11.12 0.73 -8.26
CA ASP A 187 -10.62 -0.23 -7.27
C ASP A 187 -11.45 -1.53 -7.22
N ASP A 188 -12.76 -1.47 -7.42
CA ASP A 188 -13.63 -2.67 -7.41
C ASP A 188 -13.37 -3.64 -8.57
N HIS A 189 -12.60 -3.23 -9.59
CA HIS A 189 -12.13 -4.13 -10.65
C HIS A 189 -10.89 -4.94 -10.26
N ARG A 190 -10.22 -4.59 -9.15
CA ARG A 190 -8.97 -5.22 -8.70
C ARG A 190 -9.24 -6.62 -8.15
N SER A 191 -8.63 -7.63 -8.80
CA SER A 191 -8.87 -9.04 -8.55
C SER A 191 -7.55 -9.83 -8.57
N ILE A 192 -7.60 -11.11 -8.95
CA ILE A 192 -6.42 -11.97 -9.08
C ILE A 192 -5.56 -11.58 -10.28
N VAL A 193 -4.30 -12.01 -10.23
CA VAL A 193 -3.37 -11.97 -11.36
C VAL A 193 -3.36 -13.34 -12.04
N ASP A 194 -3.67 -13.37 -13.33
CA ASP A 194 -3.63 -14.56 -14.19
C ASP A 194 -3.11 -14.19 -15.61
N GLU A 195 -3.21 -15.11 -16.55
CA GLU A 195 -2.78 -14.89 -17.94
C GLU A 195 -3.61 -13.83 -18.70
N PHE A 196 -4.76 -13.43 -18.17
CA PHE A 196 -5.65 -12.41 -18.76
C PHE A 196 -5.51 -11.04 -18.08
N ASP A 197 -4.56 -10.91 -17.16
CA ASP A 197 -4.31 -9.66 -16.44
C ASP A 197 -3.86 -8.53 -17.38
N ILE A 198 -4.60 -7.41 -17.38
CA ILE A 198 -4.30 -6.23 -18.20
C ILE A 198 -3.44 -5.17 -17.48
N ILE A 199 -3.09 -5.40 -16.21
CA ILE A 199 -2.25 -4.51 -15.41
C ILE A 199 -0.76 -4.75 -15.70
N ASP A 200 -0.42 -5.85 -16.37
CA ASP A 200 0.96 -6.29 -16.65
C ASP A 200 1.77 -6.56 -15.36
N ASN A 201 1.10 -7.10 -14.32
CA ASN A 201 1.72 -7.37 -13.03
C ASN A 201 3.04 -8.12 -13.13
N ILE A 202 3.10 -9.19 -13.93
CA ILE A 202 4.31 -10.00 -14.08
C ILE A 202 5.49 -9.18 -14.63
N SER A 203 5.24 -8.32 -15.62
CA SER A 203 6.26 -7.44 -16.20
C SER A 203 6.74 -6.39 -15.20
N GLN A 204 5.83 -5.81 -14.42
CA GLN A 204 6.16 -4.84 -13.38
C GLN A 204 6.98 -5.49 -12.26
N ILE A 205 6.58 -6.67 -11.75
CA ILE A 205 7.29 -7.42 -10.70
C ILE A 205 8.71 -7.78 -11.18
N LYS A 206 8.86 -8.33 -12.39
CA LYS A 206 10.19 -8.64 -12.97
C LYS A 206 11.07 -7.42 -13.08
N LYS A 207 10.50 -6.27 -13.48
CA LYS A 207 11.26 -5.03 -13.59
C LYS A 207 11.74 -4.54 -12.22
N LEU A 208 10.87 -4.54 -11.20
CA LEU A 208 11.24 -4.19 -9.83
C LEU A 208 12.37 -5.07 -9.31
N ILE A 209 12.28 -6.39 -9.48
CA ILE A 209 13.32 -7.34 -9.08
C ILE A 209 14.64 -7.07 -9.83
N LYS A 210 14.58 -6.84 -11.15
CA LYS A 210 15.75 -6.51 -11.97
C LYS A 210 16.41 -5.20 -11.52
N GLU A 211 15.64 -4.26 -11.00
CA GLU A 211 16.12 -2.99 -10.44
C GLU A 211 16.49 -3.09 -8.94
N ASN A 212 16.75 -4.31 -8.46
CA ASN A 212 17.20 -4.65 -7.10
C ASN A 212 16.17 -4.39 -5.99
N TYR A 213 14.86 -4.35 -6.29
CA TYR A 213 13.87 -4.42 -5.24
C TYR A 213 13.87 -5.82 -4.61
N ASN A 214 14.03 -5.87 -3.29
CA ASN A 214 14.11 -7.11 -2.51
C ASN A 214 13.11 -7.13 -1.32
N GLY A 215 12.14 -6.23 -1.34
CA GLY A 215 11.09 -6.13 -0.33
C GLY A 215 9.94 -7.10 -0.56
N TYR A 216 8.84 -6.85 0.13
CA TYR A 216 7.64 -7.67 0.07
C TYR A 216 6.71 -7.24 -1.07
N PHE A 217 6.01 -8.24 -1.62
CA PHE A 217 4.90 -8.06 -2.56
C PHE A 217 3.61 -8.44 -1.84
N SER A 218 2.71 -7.48 -1.67
CA SER A 218 1.45 -7.64 -0.95
C SER A 218 0.28 -7.70 -1.93
N PHE A 219 -0.51 -8.76 -1.84
CA PHE A 219 -1.68 -8.95 -2.67
C PHE A 219 -2.86 -8.15 -2.12
N GLU A 220 -3.34 -7.18 -2.88
CA GLU A 220 -4.36 -6.21 -2.46
C GLU A 220 -5.55 -6.13 -3.44
N PRO A 221 -6.42 -7.14 -3.49
CA PRO A 221 -7.62 -7.13 -4.30
C PRO A 221 -8.76 -6.38 -3.60
N PHE A 222 -9.63 -5.72 -4.38
CA PHE A 222 -10.83 -5.03 -3.88
C PHE A 222 -12.13 -5.56 -4.49
N SER A 223 -12.07 -6.47 -5.46
CA SER A 223 -13.26 -7.05 -6.09
C SER A 223 -14.17 -7.74 -5.08
N ASN A 224 -15.39 -7.24 -4.94
CA ASN A 224 -16.41 -7.87 -4.10
C ASN A 224 -16.74 -9.30 -4.57
N GLU A 225 -16.70 -9.55 -5.88
CA GLU A 225 -16.90 -10.89 -6.47
C GLU A 225 -15.85 -11.88 -5.94
N LEU A 226 -14.57 -11.45 -5.87
CA LEU A 226 -13.50 -12.26 -5.33
C LEU A 226 -13.63 -12.45 -3.82
N ILE A 227 -13.80 -11.35 -3.06
CA ILE A 227 -13.79 -11.37 -1.60
C ILE A 227 -14.95 -12.21 -1.02
N SER A 228 -16.11 -12.19 -1.69
CA SER A 228 -17.28 -12.97 -1.28
C SER A 228 -17.30 -14.41 -1.82
N ASN A 229 -16.32 -14.79 -2.63
CA ASN A 229 -16.29 -16.11 -3.27
C ASN A 229 -16.00 -17.21 -2.25
N LYS A 230 -16.84 -18.24 -2.21
CA LYS A 230 -16.67 -19.39 -1.30
C LYS A 230 -15.36 -20.16 -1.53
N ASN A 231 -14.81 -20.08 -2.74
CA ASN A 231 -13.56 -20.74 -3.13
C ASN A 231 -12.35 -19.79 -3.08
N ILE A 232 -12.46 -18.65 -2.38
CA ILE A 232 -11.42 -17.60 -2.35
C ILE A 232 -10.03 -18.17 -2.00
N PHE A 233 -9.95 -19.18 -1.14
CA PHE A 233 -8.70 -19.83 -0.78
C PHE A 233 -8.01 -20.46 -1.98
N GLU A 234 -8.73 -21.30 -2.73
CA GLU A 234 -8.19 -21.99 -3.91
C GLU A 234 -7.83 -20.99 -5.02
N ILE A 235 -8.67 -19.99 -5.22
CA ILE A 235 -8.43 -18.93 -6.20
C ILE A 235 -7.15 -18.16 -5.86
N THR A 236 -6.98 -17.75 -4.60
CA THR A 236 -5.77 -17.04 -4.15
C THR A 236 -4.54 -17.92 -4.25
N ARG A 237 -4.63 -19.21 -3.87
CA ARG A 237 -3.54 -20.17 -4.00
C ARG A 237 -3.08 -20.32 -5.46
N ASN A 238 -4.02 -20.44 -6.38
CA ASN A 238 -3.72 -20.57 -7.81
C ASN A 238 -3.09 -19.29 -8.38
N CYS A 239 -3.58 -18.12 -7.99
CA CYS A 239 -2.99 -16.83 -8.34
C CYS A 239 -1.53 -16.73 -7.88
N LEU A 240 -1.24 -17.01 -6.61
CA LEU A 240 0.12 -16.97 -6.07
C LEU A 240 1.03 -18.01 -6.75
N SER A 241 0.50 -19.21 -7.05
CA SER A 241 1.24 -20.25 -7.78
C SER A 241 1.54 -19.83 -9.20
N PHE A 242 0.61 -19.15 -9.88
CA PHE A 242 0.83 -18.58 -11.21
C PHE A 242 1.96 -17.56 -11.18
N ILE A 243 1.90 -16.58 -10.27
CA ILE A 243 2.93 -15.54 -10.16
C ILE A 243 4.31 -16.17 -9.89
N LYS A 244 4.41 -17.08 -8.90
CA LYS A 244 5.68 -17.76 -8.55
C LYS A 244 6.31 -18.54 -9.71
N LYS A 245 5.51 -19.03 -10.67
CA LYS A 245 6.03 -19.71 -11.87
C LYS A 245 6.51 -18.74 -12.95
N GLN A 246 6.06 -17.50 -12.90
CA GLN A 246 6.36 -16.50 -13.92
C GLN A 246 7.57 -15.62 -13.56
N ILE A 247 7.91 -15.51 -12.30
CA ILE A 247 9.04 -14.72 -11.79
C ILE A 247 10.22 -15.62 -11.41
#